data_9f85dc64d579d648bb0094133c9ca1c2
#
_entry.id   9f85dc64d579d648bb0094133c9ca1c2
#
_cell.length_a   1.000
_cell.length_b   1.000
_cell.length_c   1.000
_cell.angle_alpha   90.00
_cell.angle_beta   90.00
_cell.angle_gamma   90.00
#
_symmetry.space_group_name_H-M   'P 1'
#
loop_
_entity.id
_entity.type
_entity.pdbx_description
1 polymer ?
#
loop_
_entity_poly.entity_id
_entity_poly.type
_entity_poly.pdbx_seq_one_letter_code
_entity_poly.pdbx_strand_id
1 'polypeptide(L)'
;MNAKTKSLIGNILPALGGLFVPYLYNVVDGIFVGRGVGAAALGAVNIAVPFITFVVVLTAMFPMGGATIVAIRMGLGDKAGANHAFMTAFSLTLLMSAVLMTVGMVFSQQIVDLSGARSLSADMRQMAAQYLLYYSAFSVPMLMGTCLSVFVRNDGSPQLSFLGMCAGAAANIFLDWLFIYPLGMGIVGAAVLGVTIGLAVCAVGDMLWTALAKKGVFLKARH
;
A
#
# COMPACT_ATOMS: atom_id res chain seq x y z
N MET A 1 -24.62 27.24 -0.29
CA MET A 1 -24.31 25.82 -0.12
C MET A 1 -24.49 25.50 1.36
N ASN A 2 -25.40 24.57 1.72
CA ASN A 2 -25.72 24.22 3.11
C ASN A 2 -24.47 23.65 3.82
N ALA A 3 -24.33 23.91 5.14
CA ALA A 3 -23.20 23.40 5.95
C ALA A 3 -23.03 21.89 5.84
N LYS A 4 -24.15 21.15 5.75
CA LYS A 4 -24.16 19.68 5.51
C LYS A 4 -23.53 19.31 4.17
N THR A 5 -23.85 20.03 3.09
CA THR A 5 -23.29 19.80 1.74
C THR A 5 -21.79 20.10 1.71
N LYS A 6 -21.33 21.16 2.39
CA LYS A 6 -19.91 21.50 2.49
C LYS A 6 -19.13 20.42 3.25
N SER A 7 -19.67 19.90 4.35
CA SER A 7 -19.07 18.81 5.11
C SER A 7 -19.05 17.50 4.32
N LEU A 8 -20.12 17.21 3.57
CA LEU A 8 -20.21 16.00 2.74
C LEU A 8 -19.16 16.03 1.61
N ILE A 9 -19.06 17.14 0.88
CA ILE A 9 -18.06 17.31 -0.20
C ILE A 9 -16.64 17.26 0.37
N GLY A 10 -16.39 17.89 1.52
CA GLY A 10 -15.11 17.91 2.20
C GLY A 10 -14.59 16.54 2.64
N ASN A 11 -15.47 15.56 2.79
CA ASN A 11 -15.12 14.18 3.15
C ASN A 11 -15.12 13.24 1.93
N ILE A 12 -16.03 13.42 0.99
CA ILE A 12 -16.15 12.57 -0.21
C ILE A 12 -14.99 12.83 -1.18
N LEU A 13 -14.63 14.09 -1.42
CA LEU A 13 -13.58 14.42 -2.40
C LEU A 13 -12.20 13.83 -2.03
N PRO A 14 -11.71 13.96 -0.78
CA PRO A 14 -10.47 13.31 -0.36
C PRO A 14 -10.56 11.79 -0.38
N ALA A 15 -11.71 11.21 -0.04
CA ALA A 15 -11.91 9.76 -0.08
C ALA A 15 -11.82 9.22 -1.52
N LEU A 16 -12.47 9.89 -2.48
CA LEU A 16 -12.38 9.55 -3.91
C LEU A 16 -10.96 9.77 -4.43
N GLY A 17 -10.33 10.90 -4.10
CA GLY A 17 -8.94 11.19 -4.47
C GLY A 17 -8.00 10.09 -3.99
N GLY A 18 -8.17 9.61 -2.75
CA GLY A 18 -7.40 8.50 -2.19
C GLY A 18 -7.57 7.17 -2.95
N LEU A 19 -8.68 6.97 -3.66
CA LEU A 19 -8.86 5.82 -4.53
C LEU A 19 -8.17 6.00 -5.89
N PHE A 20 -8.11 7.23 -6.41
CA PHE A 20 -7.49 7.50 -7.72
C PHE A 20 -5.97 7.60 -7.67
N VAL A 21 -5.40 8.12 -6.61
CA VAL A 21 -3.94 8.33 -6.48
C VAL A 21 -3.14 7.03 -6.74
N PRO A 22 -3.51 5.85 -6.19
CA PRO A 22 -2.82 4.60 -6.48
C PRO A 22 -2.83 4.21 -7.96
N TYR A 23 -3.92 4.46 -8.67
CA TYR A 23 -3.98 4.17 -10.11
C TYR A 23 -3.09 5.11 -10.92
N LEU A 24 -3.04 6.39 -10.54
CA LEU A 24 -2.19 7.37 -11.22
C LEU A 24 -0.71 7.03 -11.07
N TYR A 25 -0.23 6.74 -9.86
CA TYR A 25 1.18 6.39 -9.70
C TYR A 25 1.53 5.07 -10.38
N ASN A 26 0.63 4.05 -10.41
CA ASN A 26 0.87 2.81 -11.14
C ASN A 26 1.05 3.05 -12.65
N VAL A 27 0.27 3.98 -13.24
CA VAL A 27 0.44 4.37 -14.66
C VAL A 27 1.79 5.04 -14.88
N VAL A 28 2.17 5.95 -13.98
CA VAL A 28 3.47 6.66 -14.06
C VAL A 28 4.63 5.69 -13.90
N ASP A 29 4.57 4.79 -12.93
CA ASP A 29 5.54 3.72 -12.71
C ASP A 29 5.69 2.84 -13.97
N GLY A 30 4.57 2.40 -14.56
CA GLY A 30 4.60 1.67 -15.83
C GLY A 30 5.30 2.43 -16.98
N ILE A 31 5.12 3.75 -17.06
CA ILE A 31 5.79 4.59 -18.05
C ILE A 31 7.30 4.65 -17.77
N PHE A 32 7.72 4.83 -16.52
CA PHE A 32 9.14 4.85 -16.13
C PHE A 32 9.81 3.51 -16.40
N VAL A 33 9.20 2.41 -15.99
CA VAL A 33 9.73 1.05 -16.26
C VAL A 33 9.80 0.78 -17.76
N GLY A 34 8.73 1.07 -18.50
CA GLY A 34 8.68 0.82 -19.95
C GLY A 34 9.69 1.63 -20.75
N ARG A 35 9.93 2.91 -20.38
CA ARG A 35 10.88 3.79 -21.07
C ARG A 35 12.31 3.67 -20.55
N GLY A 36 12.49 3.47 -19.26
CA GLY A 36 13.81 3.47 -18.61
C GLY A 36 14.49 2.12 -18.59
N VAL A 37 13.72 1.03 -18.49
CA VAL A 37 14.28 -0.34 -18.42
C VAL A 37 13.95 -1.13 -19.69
N GLY A 38 12.79 -0.92 -20.29
CA GLY A 38 12.40 -1.53 -21.55
C GLY A 38 11.15 -2.41 -21.47
N ALA A 39 10.65 -2.82 -22.64
CA ALA A 39 9.42 -3.60 -22.77
C ALA A 39 9.51 -4.99 -22.09
N ALA A 40 10.68 -5.62 -22.09
CA ALA A 40 10.89 -6.90 -21.42
C ALA A 40 10.70 -6.79 -19.90
N ALA A 41 11.17 -5.69 -19.29
CA ALA A 41 10.98 -5.42 -17.88
C ALA A 41 9.51 -5.19 -17.52
N LEU A 42 8.78 -4.45 -18.35
CA LEU A 42 7.34 -4.25 -18.18
C LEU A 42 6.57 -5.57 -18.28
N GLY A 43 6.97 -6.45 -19.21
CA GLY A 43 6.45 -7.81 -19.30
C GLY A 43 6.71 -8.63 -18.03
N ALA A 44 7.91 -8.55 -17.49
CA ALA A 44 8.29 -9.23 -16.25
C ALA A 44 7.48 -8.75 -15.04
N VAL A 45 7.23 -7.45 -14.91
CA VAL A 45 6.33 -6.88 -13.88
C VAL A 45 4.94 -7.46 -14.00
N ASN A 46 4.38 -7.50 -15.21
CA ASN A 46 3.02 -8.02 -15.44
C ASN A 46 2.86 -9.49 -15.03
N ILE A 47 3.90 -10.30 -15.12
CA ILE A 47 3.90 -11.69 -14.64
C ILE A 47 3.75 -11.76 -13.11
N ALA A 48 4.31 -10.82 -12.37
CA ALA A 48 4.22 -10.78 -10.92
C ALA A 48 2.87 -10.24 -10.41
N VAL A 49 2.13 -9.47 -11.23
CA VAL A 49 0.86 -8.81 -10.87
C VAL A 49 -0.17 -9.76 -10.23
N PRO A 50 -0.41 -10.99 -10.73
CA PRO A 50 -1.39 -11.88 -10.11
C PRO A 50 -1.09 -12.19 -8.64
N PHE A 51 0.16 -12.48 -8.31
CA PHE A 51 0.57 -12.73 -6.94
C PHE A 51 0.49 -11.46 -6.08
N ILE A 52 0.93 -10.33 -6.61
CA ILE A 52 0.85 -9.02 -5.93
C ILE A 52 -0.61 -8.69 -5.59
N THR A 53 -1.50 -8.87 -6.55
CA THR A 53 -2.93 -8.62 -6.35
C THR A 53 -3.50 -9.55 -5.28
N PHE A 54 -3.13 -10.84 -5.30
CA PHE A 54 -3.53 -11.81 -4.28
C PHE A 54 -3.09 -11.36 -2.87
N VAL A 55 -1.83 -10.93 -2.72
CA VAL A 55 -1.28 -10.42 -1.46
C VAL A 55 -2.05 -9.21 -0.96
N VAL A 56 -2.29 -8.23 -1.83
CA VAL A 56 -3.00 -6.99 -1.50
C VAL A 56 -4.44 -7.27 -1.09
N VAL A 57 -5.17 -8.09 -1.84
CA VAL A 57 -6.56 -8.45 -1.55
C VAL A 57 -6.67 -9.20 -0.22
N LEU A 58 -5.83 -10.20 -0.01
CA LEU A 58 -5.86 -11.03 1.19
C LEU A 58 -5.56 -10.20 2.46
N THR A 59 -4.57 -9.32 2.38
CA THR A 59 -4.21 -8.45 3.51
C THR A 59 -5.20 -7.32 3.75
N ALA A 60 -5.88 -6.80 2.72
CA ALA A 60 -6.90 -5.76 2.85
C ALA A 60 -8.16 -6.21 3.61
N MET A 61 -8.43 -7.51 3.66
CA MET A 61 -9.60 -8.05 4.39
C MET A 61 -9.58 -7.68 5.87
N PHE A 62 -8.44 -7.75 6.53
CA PHE A 62 -8.32 -7.51 7.96
C PHE A 62 -8.55 -6.04 8.35
N PRO A 63 -7.90 -5.04 7.74
CA PRO A 63 -8.15 -3.64 8.07
C PRO A 63 -9.56 -3.20 7.68
N MET A 64 -10.13 -3.67 6.56
CA MET A 64 -11.49 -3.31 6.16
C MET A 64 -12.54 -3.88 7.12
N GLY A 65 -12.42 -5.17 7.47
CA GLY A 65 -13.31 -5.79 8.47
C GLY A 65 -13.12 -5.18 9.87
N GLY A 66 -11.88 -4.99 10.29
CA GLY A 66 -11.55 -4.37 11.58
C GLY A 66 -12.06 -2.94 11.71
N ALA A 67 -11.91 -2.14 10.67
CA ALA A 67 -12.38 -0.75 10.65
C ALA A 67 -13.92 -0.68 10.77
N THR A 68 -14.64 -1.62 10.18
CA THR A 68 -16.09 -1.72 10.33
C THR A 68 -16.48 -2.01 11.79
N ILE A 69 -15.82 -2.97 12.43
CA ILE A 69 -16.07 -3.32 13.83
C ILE A 69 -15.72 -2.14 14.74
N VAL A 70 -14.59 -1.46 14.50
CA VAL A 70 -14.19 -0.25 15.24
C VAL A 70 -15.27 0.82 15.13
N ALA A 71 -15.79 1.10 13.94
CA ALA A 71 -16.82 2.11 13.73
C ALA A 71 -18.11 1.77 14.49
N ILE A 72 -18.56 0.50 14.48
CA ILE A 72 -19.73 0.04 15.23
C ILE A 72 -19.52 0.21 16.74
N ARG A 73 -18.37 -0.25 17.27
CA ARG A 73 -18.04 -0.16 18.70
C ARG A 73 -17.95 1.29 19.17
N MET A 74 -17.33 2.16 18.36
CA MET A 74 -17.30 3.60 18.65
C MET A 74 -18.68 4.22 18.68
N GLY A 75 -19.56 3.85 17.74
CA GLY A 75 -20.97 4.28 17.73
C GLY A 75 -21.76 3.86 18.97
N LEU A 76 -21.41 2.72 19.58
CA LEU A 76 -21.98 2.21 20.83
C LEU A 76 -21.31 2.79 22.09
N GLY A 77 -20.29 3.64 21.97
CA GLY A 77 -19.51 4.19 23.08
C GLY A 77 -18.51 3.20 23.71
N ASP A 78 -18.36 1.99 23.14
CA ASP A 78 -17.43 0.95 23.61
C ASP A 78 -16.01 1.20 23.07
N LYS A 79 -15.31 2.11 23.72
CA LYS A 79 -13.93 2.48 23.37
C LYS A 79 -12.94 1.33 23.56
N ALA A 80 -13.14 0.51 24.59
CA ALA A 80 -12.27 -0.62 24.88
C ALA A 80 -12.40 -1.70 23.80
N GLY A 81 -13.63 -2.04 23.41
CA GLY A 81 -13.89 -2.97 22.32
C GLY A 81 -13.42 -2.45 20.96
N ALA A 82 -13.53 -1.15 20.70
CA ALA A 82 -12.99 -0.55 19.48
C ALA A 82 -11.46 -0.66 19.40
N ASN A 83 -10.75 -0.37 20.50
CA ASN A 83 -9.30 -0.50 20.56
C ASN A 83 -8.85 -1.95 20.41
N HIS A 84 -9.57 -2.89 21.02
CA HIS A 84 -9.29 -4.32 20.88
C HIS A 84 -9.46 -4.78 19.41
N ALA A 85 -10.54 -4.34 18.74
CA ALA A 85 -10.79 -4.66 17.33
C ALA A 85 -9.69 -4.10 16.41
N PHE A 86 -9.22 -2.87 16.67
CA PHE A 86 -8.09 -2.28 15.97
C PHE A 86 -6.82 -3.11 16.13
N MET A 87 -6.42 -3.39 17.38
CA MET A 87 -5.21 -4.15 17.67
C MET A 87 -5.25 -5.55 17.04
N THR A 88 -6.43 -6.19 17.07
CA THR A 88 -6.61 -7.49 16.43
C THR A 88 -6.42 -7.41 14.93
N ALA A 89 -7.06 -6.46 14.25
CA ALA A 89 -6.92 -6.29 12.81
C ALA A 89 -5.50 -5.92 12.40
N PHE A 90 -4.85 -5.04 13.17
CA PHE A 90 -3.46 -4.64 12.97
C PHE A 90 -2.51 -5.84 13.11
N SER A 91 -2.64 -6.64 14.17
CA SER A 91 -1.81 -7.82 14.40
C SER A 91 -2.03 -8.90 13.34
N LEU A 92 -3.27 -9.12 12.91
CA LEU A 92 -3.58 -10.07 11.85
C LEU A 92 -3.02 -9.61 10.49
N THR A 93 -3.10 -8.31 10.19
CA THR A 93 -2.48 -7.75 8.99
C THR A 93 -0.96 -7.92 9.02
N LEU A 94 -0.32 -7.64 10.15
CA LEU A 94 1.13 -7.81 10.33
C LEU A 94 1.55 -9.27 10.16
N LEU A 95 0.86 -10.19 10.82
CA LEU A 95 1.13 -11.63 10.73
C LEU A 95 0.97 -12.12 9.28
N MET A 96 -0.15 -11.79 8.64
CA MET A 96 -0.42 -12.23 7.28
C MET A 96 0.58 -11.64 6.28
N SER A 97 0.92 -10.34 6.41
CA SER A 97 1.92 -9.72 5.55
C SER A 97 3.30 -10.35 5.72
N ALA A 98 3.70 -10.70 6.96
CA ALA A 98 4.97 -11.39 7.22
C ALA A 98 4.99 -12.81 6.61
N VAL A 99 3.88 -13.55 6.70
CA VAL A 99 3.76 -14.87 6.06
C VAL A 99 3.87 -14.75 4.54
N LEU A 100 3.11 -13.83 3.94
CA LEU A 100 3.11 -13.62 2.49
C LEU A 100 4.46 -13.09 1.98
N MET A 101 5.13 -12.23 2.75
CA MET A 101 6.51 -11.80 2.48
C MET A 101 7.43 -13.02 2.40
N THR A 102 7.40 -13.90 3.41
CA THR A 102 8.24 -15.09 3.45
C THR A 102 7.95 -16.03 2.28
N VAL A 103 6.67 -16.26 1.98
CA VAL A 103 6.25 -17.08 0.83
C VAL A 103 6.76 -16.48 -0.48
N GLY A 104 6.56 -15.19 -0.70
CA GLY A 104 7.01 -14.50 -1.91
C GLY A 104 8.52 -14.49 -2.07
N MET A 105 9.28 -14.36 -0.97
CA MET A 105 10.74 -14.42 -1.03
C MET A 105 11.27 -15.83 -1.30
N VAL A 106 10.77 -16.84 -0.60
CA VAL A 106 11.26 -18.22 -0.70
C VAL A 106 10.85 -18.88 -2.02
N PHE A 107 9.62 -18.60 -2.47
CA PHE A 107 9.02 -19.23 -3.63
C PHE A 107 8.89 -18.33 -4.86
N SER A 108 9.69 -17.23 -4.94
CA SER A 108 9.60 -16.25 -6.02
C SER A 108 9.66 -16.87 -7.42
N GLN A 109 10.58 -17.80 -7.66
CA GLN A 109 10.71 -18.48 -8.96
C GLN A 109 9.52 -19.38 -9.27
N GLN A 110 9.08 -20.18 -8.29
CA GLN A 110 7.94 -21.09 -8.46
C GLN A 110 6.63 -20.31 -8.72
N ILE A 111 6.44 -19.20 -8.04
CA ILE A 111 5.28 -18.33 -8.22
C ILE A 111 5.27 -17.73 -9.62
N VAL A 112 6.41 -17.21 -10.08
CA VAL A 112 6.58 -16.66 -11.41
C VAL A 112 6.34 -17.72 -12.48
N ASP A 113 6.83 -18.93 -12.26
CA ASP A 113 6.60 -20.06 -13.15
C ASP A 113 5.12 -20.46 -13.26
N LEU A 114 4.41 -20.43 -12.14
CA LEU A 114 2.95 -20.68 -12.10
C LEU A 114 2.17 -19.54 -12.78
N SER A 115 2.69 -18.31 -12.73
CA SER A 115 2.10 -17.15 -13.41
C SER A 115 2.35 -17.13 -14.93
N GLY A 116 2.98 -18.17 -15.50
CA GLY A 116 3.14 -18.33 -16.95
C GLY A 116 4.55 -18.04 -17.48
N ALA A 117 5.53 -17.76 -16.62
CA ALA A 117 6.88 -17.43 -17.07
C ALA A 117 7.67 -18.61 -17.67
N ARG A 118 7.18 -19.84 -17.54
CA ARG A 118 7.86 -21.05 -18.10
C ARG A 118 8.01 -21.02 -19.63
N SER A 119 7.13 -20.31 -20.31
CA SER A 119 7.14 -20.18 -21.77
C SER A 119 7.97 -18.99 -22.27
N LEU A 120 8.55 -18.20 -21.37
CA LEU A 120 9.29 -16.99 -21.70
C LEU A 120 10.81 -17.22 -21.72
N SER A 121 11.54 -16.20 -22.22
CA SER A 121 13.01 -16.23 -22.20
C SER A 121 13.55 -16.32 -20.75
N ALA A 122 14.72 -16.93 -20.60
CA ALA A 122 15.37 -17.07 -19.29
C ALA A 122 15.58 -15.70 -18.61
N ASP A 123 15.91 -14.67 -19.38
CA ASP A 123 16.13 -13.31 -18.89
C ASP A 123 14.84 -12.70 -18.32
N MET A 124 13.71 -12.80 -19.03
CA MET A 124 12.40 -12.30 -18.54
C MET A 124 11.96 -13.05 -17.29
N ARG A 125 12.15 -14.37 -17.26
CA ARG A 125 11.83 -15.19 -16.09
C ARG A 125 12.65 -14.77 -14.88
N GLN A 126 13.95 -14.52 -15.06
CA GLN A 126 14.83 -14.06 -14.00
C GLN A 126 14.45 -12.65 -13.52
N MET A 127 14.16 -11.72 -14.43
CA MET A 127 13.67 -10.38 -14.09
C MET A 127 12.39 -10.42 -13.28
N ALA A 128 11.42 -11.25 -13.66
CA ALA A 128 10.17 -11.40 -12.94
C ALA A 128 10.37 -11.97 -11.53
N ALA A 129 11.25 -12.98 -11.38
CA ALA A 129 11.55 -13.57 -10.08
C ALA A 129 12.29 -12.59 -9.16
N GLN A 130 13.24 -11.83 -9.68
CA GLN A 130 13.91 -10.76 -8.94
C GLN A 130 12.93 -9.68 -8.50
N TYR A 131 12.08 -9.21 -9.42
CA TYR A 131 11.04 -8.24 -9.10
C TYR A 131 10.16 -8.74 -7.94
N LEU A 132 9.63 -9.96 -8.04
CA LEU A 132 8.77 -10.53 -7.02
C LEU A 132 9.48 -10.71 -5.67
N LEU A 133 10.75 -11.14 -5.69
CA LEU A 133 11.56 -11.30 -4.48
C LEU A 133 11.71 -9.97 -3.73
N TYR A 134 12.10 -8.91 -4.42
CA TYR A 134 12.28 -7.60 -3.81
C TYR A 134 10.94 -6.97 -3.38
N TYR A 135 9.91 -7.06 -4.23
CA TYR A 135 8.56 -6.62 -3.86
C TYR A 135 8.10 -7.29 -2.55
N SER A 136 8.30 -8.60 -2.45
CA SER A 136 7.94 -9.36 -1.26
C SER A 136 8.75 -8.92 -0.04
N ALA A 137 10.06 -8.69 -0.17
CA ALA A 137 10.94 -8.27 0.92
C ALA A 137 10.47 -6.96 1.59
N PHE A 138 9.88 -6.05 0.81
CA PHE A 138 9.40 -4.75 1.32
C PHE A 138 7.88 -4.68 1.49
N SER A 139 7.15 -5.78 1.27
CA SER A 139 5.68 -5.79 1.31
C SER A 139 5.10 -5.47 2.69
N VAL A 140 5.76 -5.85 3.79
CA VAL A 140 5.25 -5.63 5.15
C VAL A 140 5.04 -4.14 5.47
N PRO A 141 6.05 -3.24 5.34
CA PRO A 141 5.84 -1.82 5.57
C PRO A 141 4.74 -1.22 4.68
N MET A 142 4.67 -1.64 3.42
CA MET A 142 3.66 -1.20 2.46
C MET A 142 2.24 -1.57 2.91
N LEU A 143 2.02 -2.83 3.28
CA LEU A 143 0.71 -3.33 3.69
C LEU A 143 0.27 -2.74 5.04
N MET A 144 1.22 -2.53 5.95
CA MET A 144 0.95 -1.85 7.23
C MET A 144 0.59 -0.38 7.03
N GLY A 145 1.22 0.33 6.09
CA GLY A 145 0.84 1.69 5.71
C GLY A 145 -0.59 1.76 5.18
N THR A 146 -0.96 0.82 4.32
CA THR A 146 -2.33 0.72 3.81
C THR A 146 -3.33 0.42 4.93
N CYS A 147 -2.99 -0.47 5.86
CA CYS A 147 -3.79 -0.78 7.04
C CYS A 147 -4.05 0.47 7.88
N LEU A 148 -3.01 1.21 8.25
CA LEU A 148 -3.11 2.44 9.04
C LEU A 148 -3.95 3.51 8.31
N SER A 149 -3.76 3.68 7.01
CA SER A 149 -4.51 4.62 6.18
C SER A 149 -6.02 4.35 6.22
N VAL A 150 -6.45 3.07 6.22
CA VAL A 150 -7.86 2.69 6.37
C VAL A 150 -8.41 3.13 7.73
N PHE A 151 -7.66 2.92 8.81
CA PHE A 151 -8.10 3.32 10.16
C PHE A 151 -8.11 4.84 10.35
N VAL A 152 -7.10 5.56 9.88
CA VAL A 152 -7.04 7.04 9.91
C VAL A 152 -8.24 7.66 9.19
N ARG A 153 -8.61 7.10 8.03
CA ARG A 153 -9.79 7.54 7.28
C ARG A 153 -11.08 7.31 8.05
N ASN A 154 -11.21 6.16 8.72
CA ASN A 154 -12.38 5.82 9.53
C ASN A 154 -12.49 6.64 10.83
N ASP A 155 -11.38 7.13 11.38
CA ASP A 155 -11.35 8.01 12.55
C ASP A 155 -11.76 9.48 12.24
N GLY A 156 -12.37 9.70 11.09
CA GLY A 156 -12.90 11.01 10.69
C GLY A 156 -11.84 11.97 10.15
N SER A 157 -10.68 11.46 9.72
CA SER A 157 -9.59 12.25 9.13
C SER A 157 -9.25 11.80 7.70
N PRO A 158 -10.25 11.74 6.76
CA PRO A 158 -10.01 11.29 5.39
C PRO A 158 -9.04 12.19 4.62
N GLN A 159 -8.96 13.47 4.99
CA GLN A 159 -8.01 14.43 4.40
C GLN A 159 -6.57 14.07 4.74
N LEU A 160 -6.30 13.61 5.97
CA LEU A 160 -4.97 13.21 6.40
C LEU A 160 -4.52 11.94 5.67
N SER A 161 -5.38 10.93 5.59
CA SER A 161 -5.14 9.72 4.80
C SER A 161 -4.85 10.06 3.34
N PHE A 162 -5.62 10.98 2.74
CA PHE A 162 -5.39 11.45 1.37
C PHE A 162 -4.03 12.14 1.20
N LEU A 163 -3.65 13.04 2.12
CA LEU A 163 -2.34 13.72 2.08
C LEU A 163 -1.18 12.72 2.23
N GLY A 164 -1.31 11.74 3.12
CA GLY A 164 -0.34 10.65 3.25
C GLY A 164 -0.16 9.87 1.95
N MET A 165 -1.26 9.51 1.29
CA MET A 165 -1.23 8.83 -0.01
C MET A 165 -0.60 9.68 -1.11
N CYS A 166 -0.89 10.99 -1.16
CA CYS A 166 -0.27 11.91 -2.11
C CYS A 166 1.25 12.05 -1.87
N ALA A 167 1.66 12.16 -0.60
CA ALA A 167 3.08 12.23 -0.25
C ALA A 167 3.83 10.95 -0.65
N GLY A 168 3.21 9.78 -0.42
CA GLY A 168 3.78 8.51 -0.85
C GLY A 168 3.86 8.34 -2.36
N ALA A 169 2.82 8.77 -3.08
CA ALA A 169 2.84 8.75 -4.54
C ALA A 169 3.93 9.70 -5.10
N ALA A 170 4.09 10.88 -4.52
CA ALA A 170 5.14 11.81 -4.92
C ALA A 170 6.54 11.25 -4.63
N ALA A 171 6.73 10.65 -3.45
CA ALA A 171 7.98 9.96 -3.10
C ALA A 171 8.27 8.79 -4.03
N ASN A 172 7.26 7.98 -4.37
CA ASN A 172 7.37 6.88 -5.33
C ASN A 172 7.86 7.39 -6.69
N ILE A 173 7.17 8.35 -7.29
CA ILE A 173 7.52 8.93 -8.60
C ILE A 173 8.97 9.50 -8.59
N PHE A 174 9.35 10.19 -7.51
CA PHE A 174 10.69 10.74 -7.37
C PHE A 174 11.76 9.63 -7.28
N LEU A 175 11.48 8.58 -6.52
CA LEU A 175 12.40 7.45 -6.33
C LEU A 175 12.52 6.61 -7.59
N ASP A 176 11.43 6.40 -8.33
CA ASP A 176 11.46 5.72 -9.63
C ASP A 176 12.36 6.47 -10.61
N TRP A 177 12.20 7.79 -10.70
CA TRP A 177 13.09 8.62 -11.50
C TRP A 177 14.54 8.48 -11.06
N LEU A 178 14.82 8.57 -9.76
CA LEU A 178 16.17 8.51 -9.19
C LEU A 178 16.84 7.15 -9.44
N PHE A 179 16.11 6.05 -9.24
CA PHE A 179 16.68 4.71 -9.36
C PHE A 179 16.80 4.23 -10.81
N ILE A 180 15.88 4.64 -11.69
CA ILE A 180 15.94 4.26 -13.09
C ILE A 180 17.00 5.04 -13.85
N TYR A 181 16.98 6.39 -13.77
CA TYR A 181 17.79 7.23 -14.64
C TYR A 181 19.19 7.54 -14.06
N PRO A 182 19.34 8.19 -12.88
CA PRO A 182 20.67 8.49 -12.34
C PRO A 182 21.44 7.27 -11.85
N LEU A 183 20.78 6.31 -11.22
CA LEU A 183 21.44 5.16 -10.61
C LEU A 183 21.47 3.92 -11.52
N GLY A 184 20.69 3.88 -12.58
CA GLY A 184 20.72 2.79 -13.56
C GLY A 184 20.45 1.40 -12.98
N MET A 185 19.68 1.31 -11.89
CA MET A 185 19.46 0.05 -11.16
C MET A 185 18.50 -0.92 -11.87
N GLY A 186 18.01 -0.56 -13.05
CA GLY A 186 17.12 -1.40 -13.84
C GLY A 186 15.81 -1.73 -13.15
N ILE A 187 15.29 -2.94 -13.39
CA ILE A 187 14.00 -3.41 -12.85
C ILE A 187 13.99 -3.48 -11.31
N VAL A 188 15.13 -3.74 -10.70
CA VAL A 188 15.26 -3.86 -9.23
C VAL A 188 15.13 -2.49 -8.55
N GLY A 189 15.70 -1.45 -9.17
CA GLY A 189 15.65 -0.09 -8.62
C GLY A 189 14.29 0.58 -8.82
N ALA A 190 13.73 0.38 -10.00
CA ALA A 190 12.53 1.08 -10.43
C ALA A 190 11.27 0.66 -9.68
N ALA A 191 10.93 -0.60 -9.81
CA ALA A 191 9.61 -1.06 -9.42
C ALA A 191 9.53 -1.48 -7.95
N VAL A 192 10.66 -1.73 -7.31
CA VAL A 192 10.69 -2.31 -5.96
C VAL A 192 10.95 -1.27 -4.89
N LEU A 193 11.94 -0.42 -5.10
CA LEU A 193 12.29 0.57 -4.09
C LEU A 193 11.36 1.79 -4.14
N GLY A 194 10.89 2.18 -5.34
CA GLY A 194 9.97 3.29 -5.50
C GLY A 194 8.64 3.06 -4.79
N VAL A 195 7.92 1.99 -5.15
CA VAL A 195 6.61 1.64 -4.57
C VAL A 195 6.72 1.40 -3.06
N THR A 196 7.76 0.69 -2.62
CA THR A 196 7.87 0.28 -1.22
C THR A 196 8.33 1.39 -0.29
N ILE A 197 9.29 2.21 -0.70
CA ILE A 197 9.76 3.32 0.13
C ILE A 197 8.71 4.44 0.17
N GLY A 198 8.03 4.72 -0.95
CA GLY A 198 6.96 5.71 -0.98
C GLY A 198 5.83 5.37 -0.01
N LEU A 199 5.39 4.12 0.01
CA LEU A 199 4.35 3.64 0.92
C LEU A 199 4.85 3.46 2.37
N ALA A 200 6.13 3.13 2.58
CA ALA A 200 6.73 3.14 3.91
C ALA A 200 6.82 4.56 4.50
N VAL A 201 7.09 5.58 3.68
CA VAL A 201 7.04 6.99 4.08
C VAL A 201 5.63 7.38 4.51
N CYS A 202 4.59 6.92 3.80
CA CYS A 202 3.21 7.12 4.22
C CYS A 202 2.93 6.47 5.58
N ALA A 203 3.34 5.21 5.75
CA ALA A 203 3.12 4.47 7.00
C ALA A 203 3.83 5.15 8.18
N VAL A 204 5.07 5.60 7.99
CA VAL A 204 5.82 6.33 9.02
C VAL A 204 5.19 7.70 9.28
N GLY A 205 4.72 8.39 8.25
CA GLY A 205 4.00 9.66 8.38
C GLY A 205 2.72 9.50 9.21
N ASP A 206 1.91 8.49 8.91
CA ASP A 206 0.69 8.17 9.65
C ASP A 206 1.00 7.74 11.10
N MET A 207 2.04 6.93 11.32
CA MET A 207 2.49 6.55 12.66
C MET A 207 3.03 7.74 13.48
N LEU A 208 3.84 8.59 12.89
CA LEU A 208 4.37 9.80 13.55
C LEU A 208 3.25 10.77 13.88
N TRP A 209 2.29 10.95 12.97
CA TRP A 209 1.13 11.79 13.25
C TRP A 209 0.30 11.25 14.41
N THR A 210 0.02 9.94 14.44
CA THR A 210 -0.73 9.32 15.54
C THR A 210 0.01 9.41 16.88
N ALA A 211 1.34 9.29 16.86
CA ALA A 211 2.19 9.42 18.04
C ALA A 211 2.32 10.89 18.53
N LEU A 212 2.51 11.83 17.59
CA LEU A 212 2.69 13.27 17.91
C LEU A 212 1.37 13.95 18.30
N ALA A 213 0.24 13.53 17.73
CA ALA A 213 -1.07 14.07 18.09
C ALA A 213 -1.48 13.77 19.54
N LYS A 214 -0.75 12.90 20.27
CA LYS A 214 -0.96 12.51 21.70
C LYS A 214 -2.42 12.24 22.08
N LYS A 215 -3.30 12.16 21.11
CA LYS A 215 -4.73 11.95 21.25
C LYS A 215 -4.98 10.72 20.42
N GLY A 216 -5.12 9.59 21.12
CA GLY A 216 -5.32 8.32 20.47
C GLY A 216 -6.26 8.47 19.29
N VAL A 217 -5.81 8.10 18.11
CA VAL A 217 -6.53 8.21 16.82
C VAL A 217 -7.96 7.70 16.94
N PHE A 218 -8.17 6.76 17.85
CA PHE A 218 -9.43 6.07 18.08
C PHE A 218 -10.31 6.67 19.17
N LEU A 219 -10.01 7.84 19.75
CA LEU A 219 -10.67 8.31 20.97
C LEU A 219 -11.22 9.73 20.92
N LYS A 220 -11.23 10.42 19.82
CA LYS A 220 -12.01 11.65 19.67
C LYS A 220 -13.44 11.34 19.22
N ALA A 221 -14.26 10.86 20.16
CA ALA A 221 -15.67 11.13 20.07
C ALA A 221 -15.83 12.67 20.13
N ARG A 222 -16.13 13.30 19.02
CA ARG A 222 -16.66 14.68 19.02
C ARG A 222 -18.05 14.61 19.67
N HIS A 223 -18.18 15.29 20.80
CA HIS A 223 -19.47 15.71 21.31
C HIS A 223 -20.17 16.58 20.28
#